data_c7d8dec8ddb26f849146754cf579fc78
#
_entry.id   c7d8dec8ddb26f849146754cf579fc78
#
_cell.length_a   1.000
_cell.length_b   1.000
_cell.length_c   1.000
_cell.angle_alpha   90.00
_cell.angle_beta   90.00
_cell.angle_gamma   90.00
#
_symmetry.space_group_name_H-M   'P 1'
#
loop_
_entity.id
_entity.type
_entity.pdbx_description
1 polymer ?
#
loop_
_entity_poly.entity_id
_entity_poly.type
_entity_poly.pdbx_seq_one_letter_code
_entity_poly.pdbx_strand_id
1 'polypeptide(L)'
;MNVSRRTFALSVAFALALGALPAAAKELAGVNMPDTLSVAGKTLRLNGVGLRKKAIFKVYVGGLYLEAPTKSAAAALAADAPRALKMHFLRSIDREKLVEVFQEGFTANAPQKAPAQKANIDRLLGTVADVKEGSETTYTYVPGTGVVVNRDGKDVATIEGGKEFADVLFSLWL
;
A
#
# COMPACT_ATOMS: atom_id res chain seq x y z
N MET A 1 60.43 -46.41 -21.92
CA MET A 1 60.28 -44.96 -21.84
C MET A 1 58.82 -44.69 -22.01
N ASN A 2 58.07 -44.50 -20.88
CA ASN A 2 56.64 -44.24 -20.88
C ASN A 2 56.41 -42.74 -20.60
N VAL A 3 55.88 -42.04 -21.61
CA VAL A 3 55.49 -40.64 -21.49
C VAL A 3 54.03 -40.58 -21.11
N SER A 4 53.74 -40.19 -19.85
CA SER A 4 52.42 -40.03 -19.31
C SER A 4 51.82 -38.67 -19.79
N ARG A 5 50.72 -38.71 -20.57
CA ARG A 5 49.96 -37.55 -20.98
C ARG A 5 49.00 -37.18 -19.85
N ARG A 6 49.27 -36.09 -19.16
CA ARG A 6 48.34 -35.46 -18.22
C ARG A 6 47.39 -34.56 -18.99
N THR A 7 46.12 -34.97 -19.11
CA THR A 7 45.00 -34.16 -19.59
C THR A 7 44.55 -33.19 -18.51
N PHE A 8 44.74 -31.93 -18.74
CA PHE A 8 44.17 -30.84 -17.91
C PHE A 8 42.73 -30.62 -18.33
N ALA A 9 41.77 -30.98 -17.48
CA ALA A 9 40.37 -30.65 -17.67
C ALA A 9 40.11 -29.22 -17.16
N LEU A 10 39.86 -28.31 -18.08
CA LEU A 10 39.46 -26.91 -17.76
C LEU A 10 37.96 -26.89 -17.50
N SER A 11 37.57 -26.85 -16.22
CA SER A 11 36.17 -26.66 -15.83
C SER A 11 35.81 -25.18 -15.92
N VAL A 12 35.06 -24.80 -16.95
CA VAL A 12 34.47 -23.47 -17.07
C VAL A 12 33.21 -23.42 -16.21
N ALA A 13 33.29 -22.77 -15.05
CA ALA A 13 32.13 -22.47 -14.21
C ALA A 13 31.37 -21.29 -14.87
N PHE A 14 30.23 -21.62 -15.47
CA PHE A 14 29.29 -20.59 -16.00
C PHE A 14 28.48 -20.04 -14.82
N ALA A 15 28.91 -18.91 -14.28
CA ALA A 15 28.14 -18.17 -13.27
C ALA A 15 26.91 -17.54 -13.93
N LEU A 16 25.72 -18.13 -13.71
CA LEU A 16 24.44 -17.46 -14.03
C LEU A 16 24.29 -16.26 -13.10
N ALA A 17 24.61 -15.07 -13.59
CA ALA A 17 24.16 -13.83 -12.99
C ALA A 17 22.65 -13.74 -13.21
N LEU A 18 21.84 -14.11 -12.20
CA LEU A 18 20.43 -13.73 -12.15
C LEU A 18 20.38 -12.21 -12.03
N GLY A 19 20.31 -11.53 -13.16
CA GLY A 19 19.96 -10.12 -13.20
C GLY A 19 18.55 -9.97 -12.62
N ALA A 20 18.43 -9.34 -11.44
CA ALA A 20 17.16 -8.87 -10.94
C ALA A 20 16.62 -7.88 -11.98
N LEU A 21 15.60 -8.27 -12.74
CA LEU A 21 14.86 -7.35 -13.59
C LEU A 21 14.29 -6.28 -12.68
N PRO A 22 14.47 -4.98 -13.00
CA PRO A 22 13.82 -3.93 -12.23
C PRO A 22 12.32 -4.18 -12.29
N ALA A 23 11.69 -4.32 -11.11
CA ALA A 23 10.25 -4.38 -10.99
C ALA A 23 9.69 -3.11 -11.66
N ALA A 24 8.91 -3.25 -12.71
CA ALA A 24 8.39 -2.12 -13.47
C ALA A 24 7.35 -1.40 -12.63
N ALA A 25 7.70 -0.23 -12.09
CA ALA A 25 6.76 0.62 -11.36
C ALA A 25 5.64 1.07 -12.30
N LYS A 26 4.38 0.98 -11.85
CA LYS A 26 3.25 1.45 -12.63
C LYS A 26 3.13 2.96 -12.51
N GLU A 27 3.42 3.67 -13.60
CA GLU A 27 3.29 5.13 -13.67
C GLU A 27 1.84 5.55 -13.92
N LEU A 28 1.36 6.52 -13.14
CA LEU A 28 0.08 7.19 -13.35
C LEU A 28 0.19 8.68 -12.97
N ALA A 29 -0.18 9.56 -13.86
CA ALA A 29 -0.14 11.02 -13.66
C ALA A 29 1.23 11.57 -13.22
N GLY A 30 2.34 10.96 -13.67
CA GLY A 30 3.71 11.33 -13.32
C GLY A 30 4.22 10.72 -12.00
N VAL A 31 3.42 9.86 -11.35
CA VAL A 31 3.79 9.17 -10.11
C VAL A 31 4.09 7.70 -10.40
N ASN A 32 5.27 7.25 -9.98
CA ASN A 32 5.65 5.84 -10.04
C ASN A 32 5.29 5.14 -8.73
N MET A 33 4.34 4.19 -8.78
CA MET A 33 4.03 3.32 -7.66
C MET A 33 4.89 2.06 -7.73
N PRO A 34 5.62 1.69 -6.67
CA PRO A 34 6.44 0.47 -6.67
C PRO A 34 5.56 -0.77 -6.85
N ASP A 35 6.07 -1.79 -7.54
CA ASP A 35 5.32 -3.04 -7.78
C ASP A 35 5.06 -3.84 -6.49
N THR A 36 5.90 -3.63 -5.48
CA THR A 36 5.81 -4.34 -4.21
C THR A 36 6.05 -3.44 -3.02
N LEU A 37 5.48 -3.80 -1.87
CA LEU A 37 5.80 -3.26 -0.55
C LEU A 37 6.14 -4.41 0.40
N SER A 38 7.15 -4.23 1.24
CA SER A 38 7.45 -5.16 2.32
C SER A 38 6.68 -4.74 3.58
N VAL A 39 5.87 -5.66 4.13
CA VAL A 39 5.01 -5.42 5.28
C VAL A 39 5.09 -6.60 6.22
N ALA A 40 5.56 -6.40 7.45
CA ALA A 40 5.65 -7.45 8.48
C ALA A 40 6.32 -8.76 7.96
N GLY A 41 7.41 -8.62 7.19
CA GLY A 41 8.14 -9.77 6.62
C GLY A 41 7.48 -10.42 5.38
N LYS A 42 6.33 -9.92 4.95
CA LYS A 42 5.65 -10.38 3.73
C LYS A 42 5.81 -9.38 2.58
N THR A 43 5.78 -9.88 1.36
CA THR A 43 5.79 -9.05 0.15
C THR A 43 4.37 -8.87 -0.36
N LEU A 44 3.85 -7.65 -0.29
CA LEU A 44 2.60 -7.26 -0.93
C LEU A 44 2.87 -6.82 -2.37
N ARG A 45 1.99 -7.20 -3.29
CA ARG A 45 2.08 -6.83 -4.70
C ARG A 45 1.07 -5.73 -5.04
N LEU A 46 1.46 -4.84 -5.93
CA LEU A 46 0.58 -3.80 -6.44
C LEU A 46 -0.61 -4.43 -7.16
N ASN A 47 -1.79 -4.33 -6.57
CA ASN A 47 -3.03 -4.85 -7.13
C ASN A 47 -3.63 -3.91 -8.18
N GLY A 48 -3.52 -2.62 -7.93
CA GLY A 48 -4.02 -1.59 -8.84
C GLY A 48 -3.59 -0.20 -8.44
N VAL A 49 -3.63 0.72 -9.42
CA VAL A 49 -3.34 2.14 -9.23
C VAL A 49 -4.53 2.96 -9.70
N GLY A 50 -4.93 3.96 -8.93
CA GLY A 50 -6.03 4.87 -9.25
C GLY A 50 -5.66 6.33 -9.06
N LEU A 51 -6.22 7.20 -9.90
CA LEU A 51 -6.11 8.64 -9.78
C LEU A 51 -7.40 9.21 -9.18
N ARG A 52 -7.30 9.79 -7.99
CA ARG A 52 -8.41 10.54 -7.39
C ARG A 52 -8.47 11.93 -7.99
N LYS A 53 -9.65 12.27 -8.52
CA LYS A 53 -9.95 13.62 -9.00
C LYS A 53 -11.10 14.22 -8.21
N LYS A 54 -11.09 15.56 -8.02
CA LYS A 54 -12.23 16.35 -7.56
C LYS A 54 -12.46 17.43 -8.59
N ALA A 55 -13.58 17.38 -9.30
CA ALA A 55 -13.80 18.14 -10.52
C ALA A 55 -12.64 17.96 -11.52
N ILE A 56 -12.00 19.03 -11.96
CA ILE A 56 -10.86 19.04 -12.89
C ILE A 56 -9.51 18.78 -12.18
N PHE A 57 -9.46 18.82 -10.86
CA PHE A 57 -8.20 18.75 -10.11
C PHE A 57 -7.80 17.31 -9.81
N LYS A 58 -6.55 16.97 -10.13
CA LYS A 58 -5.90 15.75 -9.67
C LYS A 58 -5.54 15.92 -8.19
N VAL A 59 -5.93 14.97 -7.34
CA VAL A 59 -5.78 15.06 -5.88
C VAL A 59 -4.62 14.20 -5.40
N TYR A 60 -4.67 12.90 -5.69
CA TYR A 60 -3.60 11.96 -5.40
C TYR A 60 -3.63 10.76 -6.35
N VAL A 61 -2.51 10.07 -6.47
CA VAL A 61 -2.42 8.72 -7.00
C VAL A 61 -2.42 7.75 -5.83
N GLY A 62 -3.31 6.75 -5.86
CA GLY A 62 -3.39 5.70 -4.85
C GLY A 62 -3.00 4.35 -5.43
N GLY A 63 -2.15 3.60 -4.73
CA GLY A 63 -1.81 2.22 -5.05
C GLY A 63 -2.32 1.29 -3.96
N LEU A 64 -3.13 0.29 -4.34
CA LEU A 64 -3.57 -0.79 -3.47
C LEU A 64 -2.60 -1.97 -3.58
N TYR A 65 -2.12 -2.45 -2.43
CA TYR A 65 -1.20 -3.58 -2.34
C TYR A 65 -1.82 -4.71 -1.55
N LEU A 66 -1.78 -5.92 -2.11
CA LEU A 66 -2.33 -7.14 -1.52
C LEU A 66 -1.28 -8.26 -1.54
N GLU A 67 -1.37 -9.19 -0.59
CA GLU A 67 -0.56 -10.42 -0.60
C GLU A 67 -0.93 -11.29 -1.80
N ALA A 68 -2.23 -11.46 -2.06
CA ALA A 68 -2.78 -12.13 -3.24
C ALA A 68 -3.61 -11.14 -4.08
N PRO A 69 -3.12 -10.69 -5.25
CA PRO A 69 -3.86 -9.79 -6.13
C PRO A 69 -5.22 -10.38 -6.56
N THR A 70 -6.24 -9.51 -6.60
CA THR A 70 -7.60 -9.88 -7.01
C THR A 70 -8.30 -8.72 -7.73
N LYS A 71 -9.28 -9.06 -8.58
CA LYS A 71 -10.17 -8.07 -9.23
C LYS A 71 -11.46 -7.81 -8.44
N SER A 72 -11.66 -8.56 -7.35
CA SER A 72 -12.88 -8.46 -6.52
C SER A 72 -12.57 -7.66 -5.26
N ALA A 73 -13.23 -6.51 -5.10
CA ALA A 73 -13.19 -5.71 -3.87
C ALA A 73 -13.65 -6.54 -2.65
N ALA A 74 -14.72 -7.33 -2.82
CA ALA A 74 -15.21 -8.20 -1.76
C ALA A 74 -14.16 -9.24 -1.34
N ALA A 75 -13.44 -9.86 -2.29
CA ALA A 75 -12.37 -10.80 -1.97
C ALA A 75 -11.19 -10.13 -1.27
N ALA A 76 -10.82 -8.90 -1.68
CA ALA A 76 -9.76 -8.12 -1.04
C ALA A 76 -10.10 -7.77 0.41
N LEU A 77 -11.37 -7.47 0.71
CA LEU A 77 -11.84 -7.19 2.07
C LEU A 77 -12.05 -8.47 2.89
N ALA A 78 -12.53 -9.57 2.28
CA ALA A 78 -12.81 -10.81 3.00
C ALA A 78 -11.55 -11.46 3.60
N ALA A 79 -10.40 -11.34 2.94
CA ALA A 79 -9.15 -11.93 3.40
C ALA A 79 -8.66 -11.26 4.70
N ASP A 80 -8.36 -12.06 5.73
CA ASP A 80 -7.63 -11.59 6.91
C ASP A 80 -6.11 -11.69 6.65
N ALA A 81 -5.64 -10.82 5.77
CA ALA A 81 -4.27 -10.79 5.29
C ALA A 81 -3.74 -9.36 5.25
N PRO A 82 -2.41 -9.16 5.33
CA PRO A 82 -1.82 -7.84 5.19
C PRO A 82 -2.22 -7.19 3.86
N ARG A 83 -2.54 -5.91 3.94
CA ARG A 83 -2.84 -5.06 2.78
C ARG A 83 -2.44 -3.62 3.06
N ALA A 84 -2.10 -2.89 2.02
CA ALA A 84 -1.71 -1.49 2.16
C ALA A 84 -2.33 -0.64 1.06
N LEU A 85 -2.66 0.59 1.42
CA LEU A 85 -3.00 1.65 0.49
C LEU A 85 -1.95 2.76 0.63
N LYS A 86 -1.19 3.01 -0.42
CA LYS A 86 -0.23 4.11 -0.51
C LYS A 86 -0.82 5.22 -1.36
N MET A 87 -0.83 6.44 -0.85
CA MET A 87 -1.25 7.65 -1.55
C MET A 87 -0.06 8.58 -1.75
N HIS A 88 0.09 9.10 -2.97
CA HIS A 88 1.01 10.16 -3.31
C HIS A 88 0.21 11.38 -3.73
N PHE A 89 0.32 12.48 -2.96
CA PHE A 89 -0.49 13.68 -3.16
C PHE A 89 0.07 14.54 -4.29
N LEU A 90 -0.81 14.97 -5.19
CA LEU A 90 -0.49 15.80 -6.36
C LEU A 90 -0.74 17.29 -6.11
N ARG A 91 -1.13 17.65 -4.88
CA ARG A 91 -1.39 19.01 -4.42
C ARG A 91 -1.44 19.09 -2.92
N SER A 92 -1.25 20.29 -2.38
CA SER A 92 -1.46 20.55 -0.96
C SER A 92 -2.94 20.52 -0.61
N ILE A 93 -3.27 19.96 0.56
CA ILE A 93 -4.64 19.88 1.11
C ILE A 93 -4.54 20.05 2.61
N ASP A 94 -5.37 20.95 3.15
CA ASP A 94 -5.45 21.20 4.57
C ASP A 94 -6.10 20.02 5.31
N ARG A 95 -5.70 19.83 6.56
CA ARG A 95 -6.18 18.77 7.44
C ARG A 95 -7.72 18.72 7.52
N GLU A 96 -8.36 19.86 7.72
CA GLU A 96 -9.82 19.98 7.87
C GLU A 96 -10.53 19.37 6.65
N LYS A 97 -10.03 19.66 5.45
CA LYS A 97 -10.60 19.13 4.20
C LYS A 97 -10.39 17.64 4.04
N LEU A 98 -9.24 17.12 4.47
CA LEU A 98 -8.99 15.66 4.48
C LEU A 98 -9.93 14.96 5.46
N VAL A 99 -10.09 15.50 6.68
CA VAL A 99 -10.99 14.95 7.70
C VAL A 99 -12.44 14.91 7.20
N GLU A 100 -12.93 16.00 6.58
CA GLU A 100 -14.27 16.06 5.96
C GLU A 100 -14.46 14.93 4.93
N VAL A 101 -13.49 14.77 4.00
CA VAL A 101 -13.56 13.74 2.95
C VAL A 101 -13.54 12.32 3.53
N PHE A 102 -12.76 12.07 4.59
CA PHE A 102 -12.78 10.78 5.27
C PHE A 102 -14.13 10.50 5.93
N GLN A 103 -14.71 11.48 6.64
CA GLN A 103 -16.02 11.34 7.29
C GLN A 103 -17.14 11.08 6.28
N GLU A 104 -17.17 11.85 5.17
CA GLU A 104 -18.08 11.62 4.05
C GLU A 104 -17.91 10.19 3.49
N GLY A 105 -16.64 9.75 3.31
CA GLY A 105 -16.32 8.43 2.78
C GLY A 105 -16.79 7.31 3.70
N PHE A 106 -16.58 7.39 5.01
CA PHE A 106 -17.08 6.40 5.97
C PHE A 106 -18.61 6.31 5.95
N THR A 107 -19.28 7.45 5.89
CA THR A 107 -20.75 7.52 5.82
C THR A 107 -21.28 6.90 4.54
N ALA A 108 -20.62 7.14 3.41
CA ALA A 108 -21.06 6.67 2.10
C ALA A 108 -20.77 5.17 1.87
N ASN A 109 -19.57 4.70 2.27
CA ASN A 109 -19.10 3.36 1.89
C ASN A 109 -19.28 2.30 2.99
N ALA A 110 -19.39 2.71 4.26
CA ALA A 110 -19.55 1.79 5.39
C ALA A 110 -20.65 2.24 6.39
N PRO A 111 -21.85 2.67 5.94
CA PRO A 111 -22.86 3.27 6.82
C PRO A 111 -23.29 2.36 7.97
N GLN A 112 -23.29 1.05 7.77
CA GLN A 112 -23.71 0.08 8.79
C GLN A 112 -22.58 -0.31 9.73
N LYS A 113 -21.31 -0.28 9.28
CA LYS A 113 -20.14 -0.74 10.04
C LYS A 113 -19.40 0.42 10.74
N ALA A 114 -19.37 1.60 10.11
CA ALA A 114 -18.66 2.77 10.64
C ALA A 114 -19.11 3.18 12.06
N PRO A 115 -20.38 3.15 12.44
CA PRO A 115 -20.79 3.49 13.81
C PRO A 115 -20.15 2.61 14.90
N ALA A 116 -20.02 1.31 14.65
CA ALA A 116 -19.36 0.39 15.57
C ALA A 116 -17.84 0.63 15.68
N GLN A 117 -17.24 1.27 14.70
CA GLN A 117 -15.80 1.60 14.64
C GLN A 117 -15.51 3.08 14.97
N LYS A 118 -16.48 3.82 15.51
CA LYS A 118 -16.34 5.26 15.76
C LYS A 118 -15.06 5.63 16.52
N ALA A 119 -14.73 4.92 17.58
CA ALA A 119 -13.53 5.21 18.37
C ALA A 119 -12.23 5.04 17.56
N ASN A 120 -12.17 4.04 16.68
CA ASN A 120 -11.02 3.80 15.82
C ASN A 120 -10.96 4.82 14.67
N ILE A 121 -12.11 5.22 14.12
CA ILE A 121 -12.23 6.30 13.15
C ILE A 121 -11.74 7.61 13.77
N ASP A 122 -12.18 7.97 14.97
CA ASP A 122 -11.76 9.20 15.66
C ASP A 122 -10.23 9.20 15.90
N ARG A 123 -9.65 8.06 16.30
CA ARG A 123 -8.20 7.91 16.43
C ARG A 123 -7.49 8.12 15.09
N LEU A 124 -7.98 7.51 14.02
CA LEU A 124 -7.43 7.69 12.67
C LEU A 124 -7.49 9.16 12.24
N LEU A 125 -8.64 9.81 12.40
CA LEU A 125 -8.83 11.23 12.05
C LEU A 125 -7.91 12.14 12.88
N GLY A 126 -7.60 11.75 14.13
CA GLY A 126 -6.61 12.42 14.97
C GLY A 126 -5.19 12.38 14.39
N THR A 127 -4.87 11.39 13.55
CA THR A 127 -3.54 11.31 12.89
C THR A 127 -3.45 12.14 11.61
N VAL A 128 -4.58 12.58 11.05
CA VAL A 128 -4.59 13.36 9.81
C VAL A 128 -3.92 14.72 10.04
N ALA A 129 -3.09 15.15 9.12
CA ALA A 129 -2.43 16.45 9.11
C ALA A 129 -2.51 17.04 7.71
N ASP A 130 -2.10 18.30 7.58
CA ASP A 130 -1.89 18.92 6.27
C ASP A 130 -0.95 18.07 5.43
N VAL A 131 -1.25 17.96 4.16
CA VAL A 131 -0.38 17.34 3.16
C VAL A 131 0.08 18.39 2.16
N LYS A 132 1.29 18.22 1.65
CA LYS A 132 1.85 19.03 0.56
C LYS A 132 1.87 18.21 -0.72
N GLU A 133 2.00 18.89 -1.84
CA GLU A 133 2.33 18.22 -3.09
C GLU A 133 3.61 17.39 -2.91
N GLY A 134 3.59 16.13 -3.36
CA GLY A 134 4.67 15.18 -3.18
C GLY A 134 4.65 14.41 -1.87
N SER A 135 3.85 14.79 -0.86
CA SER A 135 3.71 14.02 0.39
C SER A 135 3.11 12.64 0.12
N GLU A 136 3.50 11.68 0.94
CA GLU A 136 2.97 10.31 0.89
C GLU A 136 2.30 9.93 2.20
N THR A 137 1.17 9.23 2.11
CA THR A 137 0.54 8.57 3.26
C THR A 137 0.24 7.12 2.90
N THR A 138 0.63 6.20 3.77
CA THR A 138 0.35 4.77 3.61
C THR A 138 -0.43 4.28 4.81
N TYR A 139 -1.57 3.63 4.56
CA TYR A 139 -2.33 2.87 5.55
C TYR A 139 -2.04 1.40 5.32
N THR A 140 -1.54 0.73 6.35
CA THR A 140 -1.16 -0.69 6.28
C THR A 140 -1.89 -1.49 7.33
N TYR A 141 -2.74 -2.43 6.93
CA TYR A 141 -3.31 -3.40 7.82
C TYR A 141 -2.36 -4.58 8.00
N VAL A 142 -2.11 -4.95 9.25
CA VAL A 142 -1.35 -6.14 9.65
C VAL A 142 -2.21 -6.94 10.64
N PRO A 143 -2.62 -8.18 10.30
CA PRO A 143 -3.36 -9.04 11.21
C PRO A 143 -2.66 -9.17 12.58
N GLY A 144 -3.43 -9.06 13.65
CA GLY A 144 -2.90 -9.10 15.04
C GLY A 144 -2.24 -7.79 15.52
N THR A 145 -1.95 -6.84 14.62
CA THR A 145 -1.38 -5.52 14.98
C THR A 145 -2.40 -4.39 14.83
N GLY A 146 -3.17 -4.39 13.73
CA GLY A 146 -4.10 -3.33 13.40
C GLY A 146 -3.70 -2.55 12.17
N VAL A 147 -4.10 -1.27 12.08
CA VAL A 147 -3.77 -0.38 10.97
C VAL A 147 -2.64 0.56 11.35
N VAL A 148 -1.49 0.40 10.72
CA VAL A 148 -0.34 1.31 10.83
C VAL A 148 -0.54 2.46 9.86
N VAL A 149 -0.40 3.69 10.36
CA VAL A 149 -0.41 4.93 9.58
C VAL A 149 1.01 5.41 9.39
N ASN A 150 1.49 5.43 8.15
CA ASN A 150 2.81 5.95 7.79
C ASN A 150 2.63 7.26 7.01
N ARG A 151 3.43 8.26 7.33
CA ARG A 151 3.49 9.53 6.61
C ARG A 151 4.94 9.85 6.26
N ASP A 152 5.20 10.05 4.97
CA ASP A 152 6.53 10.38 4.42
C ASP A 152 7.63 9.46 4.97
N GLY A 153 7.35 8.15 5.01
CA GLY A 153 8.28 7.10 5.45
C GLY A 153 8.35 6.88 6.97
N LYS A 154 7.58 7.64 7.79
CA LYS A 154 7.57 7.49 9.26
C LYS A 154 6.22 6.96 9.74
N ASP A 155 6.23 5.95 10.60
CA ASP A 155 5.03 5.47 11.28
C ASP A 155 4.63 6.51 12.34
N VAL A 156 3.40 7.02 12.22
CA VAL A 156 2.85 8.08 13.09
C VAL A 156 1.83 7.56 14.08
N ALA A 157 1.21 6.41 13.80
CA ALA A 157 0.26 5.76 14.70
C ALA A 157 0.02 4.30 14.29
N THR A 158 -0.47 3.52 15.27
CA THR A 158 -1.10 2.21 15.05
C THR A 158 -2.48 2.23 15.68
N ILE A 159 -3.51 1.88 14.90
CA ILE A 159 -4.91 1.82 15.34
C ILE A 159 -5.28 0.34 15.55
N GLU A 160 -5.47 -0.06 16.78
CA GLU A 160 -5.75 -1.44 17.20
C GLU A 160 -7.24 -1.81 17.00
N GLY A 161 -7.73 -1.69 15.78
CA GLY A 161 -9.13 -1.96 15.45
C GLY A 161 -9.38 -3.31 14.76
N GLY A 162 -8.35 -4.13 14.63
CA GLY A 162 -8.44 -5.44 13.98
C GLY A 162 -8.91 -5.36 12.53
N LYS A 163 -9.39 -6.52 12.05
CA LYS A 163 -9.90 -6.65 10.68
C LYS A 163 -11.15 -5.79 10.43
N GLU A 164 -12.05 -5.69 11.38
CA GLU A 164 -13.29 -4.95 11.24
C GLU A 164 -13.04 -3.47 10.94
N PHE A 165 -12.11 -2.85 11.68
CA PHE A 165 -11.73 -1.47 11.40
C PHE A 165 -10.99 -1.34 10.06
N ALA A 166 -10.08 -2.27 9.77
CA ALA A 166 -9.38 -2.29 8.48
C ALA A 166 -10.36 -2.38 7.31
N ASP A 167 -11.39 -3.24 7.38
CA ASP A 167 -12.42 -3.37 6.35
C ASP A 167 -13.18 -2.05 6.15
N VAL A 168 -13.55 -1.36 7.24
CA VAL A 168 -14.20 -0.04 7.19
C VAL A 168 -13.28 0.99 6.54
N LEU A 169 -11.99 1.02 6.91
CA LEU A 169 -11.05 1.95 6.31
C LEU A 169 -10.84 1.69 4.82
N PHE A 170 -10.51 0.44 4.45
CA PHE A 170 -10.20 0.11 3.06
C PHE A 170 -11.41 0.19 2.13
N SER A 171 -12.65 0.11 2.65
CA SER A 171 -13.86 0.32 1.85
C SER A 171 -13.96 1.73 1.23
N LEU A 172 -13.16 2.68 1.68
CA LEU A 172 -13.10 4.03 1.08
C LEU A 172 -12.52 4.01 -0.35
N TRP A 173 -11.82 2.94 -0.74
CA TRP A 173 -11.13 2.81 -2.03
C TRP A 173 -11.48 1.54 -2.81
N LEU A 174 -12.35 0.65 -2.25
CA LEU A 174 -12.69 -0.66 -2.83
C LEU A 174 -14.15 -0.78 -3.24
#